data_62208242446dfa28288234014f5275da
#
_entry.id   62208242446dfa28288234014f5275da
#
_cell.length_a   1.000
_cell.length_b   1.000
_cell.length_c   1.000
_cell.angle_alpha   90.00
_cell.angle_beta   90.00
_cell.angle_gamma   90.00
#
_symmetry.space_group_name_H-M   'P 1'
#
loop_
_entity.id
_entity.type
_entity.pdbx_description
1 polymer ?
#
loop_
_entity_poly.entity_id
_entity_poly.type
_entity_poly.pdbx_seq_one_letter_code
_entity_poly.pdbx_strand_id
1 'polypeptide(L)'
;EHGAVASLCDAQNWMTVQTAGTVRQYPRRDGWYFSLLSLSDTCTGVTITGAKYCLQNGTLHANFPLGISNEIVAEQAEISLQTGTLLVLYTKDA
;
A
#
# COMPACT_ATOMS: atom_id res chain seq x y z
N GLU A 1 -15.67 -1.55 13.00
CA GLU A 1 -15.09 -1.66 12.70
C GLU A 1 -14.50 -2.44 13.16
N HIS A 2 -13.85 -2.84 13.02
CA HIS A 2 -13.43 -3.73 13.34
C HIS A 2 -12.17 -3.83 13.55
N GLY A 3 -11.61 -3.67 14.40
CA GLY A 3 -10.34 -4.03 14.76
C GLY A 3 -9.28 -3.29 14.07
N ALA A 4 -8.09 -3.81 14.10
CA ALA A 4 -6.92 -3.13 13.58
C ALA A 4 -6.89 -3.05 12.07
N VAL A 5 -7.68 -3.84 11.40
CA VAL A 5 -7.72 -3.82 9.95
C VAL A 5 -9.08 -3.38 9.52
N ALA A 6 -9.11 -2.28 8.78
CA ALA A 6 -10.35 -1.77 8.20
C ALA A 6 -10.20 -1.84 6.70
N SER A 7 -11.22 -2.33 6.05
CA SER A 7 -11.23 -2.40 4.59
C SER A 7 -12.52 -1.80 4.09
N LEU A 8 -12.40 -0.96 3.09
CA LEU A 8 -13.53 -0.37 2.40
C LEU A 8 -13.46 -0.79 0.96
N CYS A 9 -14.54 -1.34 0.46
CA CYS A 9 -14.60 -1.78 -0.93
C CYS A 9 -15.83 -1.19 -1.60
N ASP A 10 -15.64 -0.68 -2.77
CA ASP A 10 -16.77 -0.36 -3.64
C ASP A 10 -16.41 -0.83 -5.03
N ALA A 11 -17.14 -0.40 -6.04
CA ALA A 11 -16.95 -0.90 -7.39
C ALA A 11 -15.58 -0.55 -7.97
N GLN A 12 -14.94 0.50 -7.47
CA GLN A 12 -13.73 1.01 -8.09
C GLN A 12 -12.59 1.26 -7.12
N ASN A 13 -12.82 1.10 -5.83
CA ASN A 13 -11.80 1.38 -4.83
C ASN A 13 -11.79 0.32 -3.76
N TRP A 14 -10.61 0.04 -3.24
CA TRP A 14 -10.44 -0.88 -2.13
C TRP A 14 -9.30 -0.36 -1.28
N MET A 15 -9.52 -0.27 0.02
CA MET A 15 -8.52 0.27 0.93
C MET A 15 -8.31 -0.67 2.09
N THR A 16 -7.08 -0.74 2.56
CA THR A 16 -6.76 -1.48 3.76
C THR A 16 -5.64 -0.77 4.50
N VAL A 17 -5.57 -1.03 5.80
CA VAL A 17 -4.54 -0.44 6.66
C VAL A 17 -3.55 -1.53 7.02
N GLN A 18 -2.27 -1.18 6.92
CA GLN A 18 -1.19 -2.09 7.29
C GLN A 18 -0.39 -1.44 8.42
N THR A 19 -0.18 -2.17 9.50
CA THR A 19 0.47 -1.65 10.68
C THR A 19 1.94 -2.05 10.74
N ALA A 20 2.67 -1.39 11.62
CA ALA A 20 4.10 -1.60 11.79
C ALA A 20 4.42 -3.06 12.09
N GLY A 21 5.54 -3.52 11.54
CA GLY A 21 6.00 -4.87 11.77
C GLY A 21 5.29 -5.94 10.98
N THR A 22 4.49 -5.54 10.00
CA THR A 22 3.72 -6.50 9.20
C THR A 22 4.30 -6.63 7.80
N VAL A 23 4.07 -7.80 7.22
CA VAL A 23 4.40 -8.08 5.82
C VAL A 23 3.14 -8.66 5.22
N ARG A 24 2.66 -8.07 4.14
CA ARG A 24 1.44 -8.52 3.49
C ARG A 24 1.64 -8.63 2.00
N GLN A 25 0.92 -9.57 1.41
CA GLN A 25 0.98 -9.80 -0.03
C GLN A 25 -0.33 -9.36 -0.64
N TYR A 26 -0.23 -8.73 -1.80
CA TYR A 26 -1.38 -8.19 -2.51
C TYR A 26 -1.40 -8.80 -3.90
N PRO A 27 -2.49 -9.46 -4.28
CA PRO A 27 -2.55 -10.13 -5.59
C PRO A 27 -2.62 -9.11 -6.70
N ARG A 28 -2.10 -9.50 -7.85
CA ARG A 28 -2.19 -8.66 -9.03
C ARG A 28 -3.65 -8.57 -9.50
N ARG A 29 -4.03 -7.36 -9.84
CA ARG A 29 -5.35 -7.11 -10.39
C ARG A 29 -5.18 -6.28 -11.65
N ASP A 30 -5.46 -6.88 -12.79
CA ASP A 30 -5.29 -6.20 -14.07
C ASP A 30 -6.25 -5.02 -14.15
N GLY A 31 -5.74 -3.88 -14.59
CA GLY A 31 -6.53 -2.67 -14.66
C GLY A 31 -6.65 -1.92 -13.35
N TRP A 32 -5.96 -2.37 -12.32
CA TRP A 32 -5.97 -1.69 -11.03
C TRP A 32 -4.60 -1.10 -10.74
N TYR A 33 -4.62 0.02 -10.04
CA TYR A 33 -3.41 0.67 -9.55
C TYR A 33 -3.48 0.75 -8.04
N PHE A 34 -2.34 0.86 -7.39
CA PHE A 34 -2.34 1.04 -5.96
C PHE A 34 -1.44 2.20 -5.57
N SER A 35 -1.76 2.80 -4.44
CA SER A 35 -0.99 3.91 -3.88
C SER A 35 -0.80 3.65 -2.40
N LEU A 36 0.26 4.19 -1.85
CA LEU A 36 0.55 4.08 -0.43
C LEU A 36 0.55 5.46 0.19
N LEU A 37 -0.13 5.56 1.31
CA LEU A 37 -0.17 6.81 2.07
C LEU A 37 0.21 6.52 3.50
N SER A 38 0.98 7.41 4.10
CA SER A 38 1.31 7.28 5.50
C SER A 38 0.19 7.90 6.33
N LEU A 39 -0.41 7.11 7.21
CA LEU A 39 -1.44 7.60 8.13
C LEU A 39 -0.82 8.15 9.41
N SER A 40 0.43 7.81 9.68
CA SER A 40 1.19 8.39 10.77
C SER A 40 2.10 9.47 10.20
N ASP A 41 2.78 10.20 11.05
CA ASP A 41 3.69 11.24 10.59
C ASP A 41 4.70 10.67 9.61
N THR A 42 5.20 9.48 9.89
CA THR A 42 6.23 8.85 9.09
C THR A 42 6.06 7.34 9.14
N CYS A 43 6.29 6.69 8.00
CA CYS A 43 6.45 5.25 7.93
C CYS A 43 7.86 4.95 7.48
N THR A 44 8.57 4.08 8.18
CA THR A 44 9.95 3.73 7.83
C THR A 44 10.07 2.26 7.51
N GLY A 45 11.13 1.92 6.81
CA GLY A 45 11.39 0.54 6.43
C GLY A 45 10.35 -0.01 5.48
N VAL A 46 9.81 0.84 4.61
CA VAL A 46 8.79 0.44 3.66
C VAL A 46 9.47 -0.22 2.47
N THR A 47 9.11 -1.46 2.21
CA THR A 47 9.68 -2.20 1.10
C THR A 47 8.54 -2.73 0.24
N ILE A 48 8.63 -2.49 -1.06
CA ILE A 48 7.65 -2.93 -2.05
C ILE A 48 8.36 -3.75 -3.08
N THR A 49 7.91 -4.98 -3.29
CA THR A 49 8.44 -5.84 -4.34
C THR A 49 7.29 -6.33 -5.20
N GLY A 50 7.58 -6.74 -6.42
CA GLY A 50 6.57 -7.26 -7.33
C GLY A 50 5.75 -6.19 -8.02
N ALA A 51 6.14 -4.93 -7.90
CA ALA A 51 5.42 -3.81 -8.47
C ALA A 51 6.27 -3.12 -9.53
N LYS A 52 5.61 -2.31 -10.35
CA LYS A 52 6.30 -1.56 -11.39
C LYS A 52 7.31 -0.60 -10.78
N TYR A 53 6.95 0.05 -9.69
CA TYR A 53 7.85 0.92 -8.96
C TYR A 53 8.11 0.31 -7.60
N CYS A 54 9.28 -0.29 -7.46
CA CYS A 54 9.66 -0.94 -6.22
C CYS A 54 10.32 0.06 -5.28
N LEU A 55 10.23 -0.21 -4.00
CA LEU A 55 10.84 0.61 -2.97
C LEU A 55 11.57 -0.32 -2.02
N GLN A 56 12.77 0.07 -1.60
CA GLN A 56 13.53 -0.74 -0.68
C GLN A 56 13.90 0.09 0.52
N ASN A 57 13.37 -0.31 1.69
CA ASN A 57 13.67 0.32 2.97
C ASN A 57 13.47 1.85 2.90
N GLY A 58 12.36 2.24 2.30
CA GLY A 58 12.07 3.66 2.10
C GLY A 58 11.31 4.27 3.25
N THR A 59 11.15 5.59 3.18
CA THR A 59 10.42 6.36 4.18
C THR A 59 9.31 7.13 3.49
N LEU A 60 8.12 7.06 4.07
CA LEU A 60 6.97 7.82 3.60
C LEU A 60 6.56 8.81 4.69
N HIS A 61 6.14 9.98 4.26
CA HIS A 61 5.71 11.04 5.16
C HIS A 61 4.25 11.38 4.90
N ALA A 62 3.53 11.76 5.96
CA ALA A 62 2.11 12.04 5.84
C ALA A 62 1.80 13.13 4.82
N ASN A 63 2.68 14.13 4.73
CA ASN A 63 2.45 15.25 3.82
C ASN A 63 3.01 15.03 2.42
N PHE A 64 3.68 13.91 2.21
CA PHE A 64 4.28 13.61 0.92
C PHE A 64 3.92 12.19 0.55
N PRO A 65 2.69 11.96 0.13
CA PRO A 65 2.31 10.61 -0.29
C PRO A 65 3.18 10.21 -1.46
N LEU A 66 3.38 8.92 -1.59
CA LEU A 66 4.05 8.40 -2.75
C LEU A 66 3.05 8.52 -3.87
N GLY A 67 2.87 9.72 -4.38
CA GLY A 67 1.75 10.16 -5.16
C GLY A 67 1.65 9.59 -6.54
N ILE A 68 2.07 8.38 -6.72
CA ILE A 68 2.08 7.77 -8.00
C ILE A 68 1.25 6.54 -7.98
N SER A 69 0.45 6.36 -8.97
CA SER A 69 -0.25 5.10 -9.15
C SER A 69 0.76 4.02 -9.48
N ASN A 70 0.85 3.01 -8.66
CA ASN A 70 1.74 1.89 -8.85
C ASN A 70 0.93 0.71 -9.36
N GLU A 71 1.61 -0.26 -9.92
CA GLU A 71 0.96 -1.38 -10.56
C GLU A 71 1.68 -2.67 -10.16
N ILE A 72 0.92 -3.70 -9.83
CA ILE A 72 1.52 -4.99 -9.51
C ILE A 72 1.80 -5.72 -10.80
N VAL A 73 3.07 -6.01 -11.06
CA VAL A 73 3.48 -6.65 -12.31
C VAL A 73 3.84 -8.12 -12.14
N ALA A 74 4.15 -8.55 -10.92
CA ALA A 74 4.35 -9.96 -10.63
C ALA A 74 3.00 -10.59 -10.30
N GLU A 75 2.99 -11.84 -9.91
CA GLU A 75 1.73 -12.47 -9.50
C GLU A 75 1.16 -11.80 -8.27
N GLN A 76 2.03 -11.26 -7.44
CA GLN A 76 1.62 -10.53 -6.26
C GLN A 76 2.72 -9.55 -5.90
N ALA A 77 2.34 -8.51 -5.17
CA ALA A 77 3.31 -7.59 -4.58
C ALA A 77 3.40 -7.89 -3.10
N GLU A 78 4.56 -7.65 -2.54
CA GLU A 78 4.75 -7.79 -1.11
C GLU A 78 5.11 -6.43 -0.55
N ILE A 79 4.41 -6.03 0.49
CA ILE A 79 4.64 -4.75 1.15
C ILE A 79 4.91 -5.01 2.61
N SER A 80 6.03 -4.46 3.09
CA SER A 80 6.39 -4.55 4.49
C SER A 80 6.74 -3.16 5.01
N LEU A 81 6.57 -2.97 6.31
CA LEU A 81 7.01 -1.73 6.92
C LEU A 81 7.45 -2.00 8.36
N GLN A 82 8.38 -1.19 8.84
CA GLN A 82 8.96 -1.36 10.16
C GLN A 82 8.29 -0.48 11.19
N THR A 83 7.97 0.75 10.85
CA THR A 83 7.31 1.66 11.79
C THR A 83 6.23 2.44 11.05
N GLY A 84 5.23 2.87 11.80
CA GLY A 84 4.17 3.71 11.28
C GLY A 84 2.93 2.92 10.91
N THR A 85 1.98 3.62 10.33
CA THR A 85 0.73 3.03 9.85
C THR A 85 0.53 3.44 8.41
N LEU A 86 0.28 2.46 7.56
CA LEU A 86 0.25 2.65 6.13
C LEU A 86 -1.15 2.37 5.60
N LEU A 87 -1.61 3.22 4.71
CA LEU A 87 -2.86 2.98 3.98
C LEU A 87 -2.50 2.48 2.59
N VAL A 88 -3.06 1.35 2.22
CA VAL A 88 -2.88 0.79 0.88
C VAL A 88 -4.20 0.98 0.15
N LEU A 89 -4.17 1.72 -0.93
CA LEU A 89 -5.34 2.08 -1.70
C LEU A 89 -5.25 1.50 -3.09
N TYR A 90 -6.20 0.66 -3.45
CA TYR A 90 -6.34 0.16 -4.81
C TYR A 90 -7.41 0.96 -5.51
N THR A 91 -7.15 1.35 -6.75
CA THR A 91 -8.10 2.07 -7.57
C THR A 91 -8.17 1.40 -8.93
N LYS A 92 -9.35 1.10 -9.37
CA LYS A 92 -9.54 0.55 -10.70
C LYS A 92 -9.46 1.67 -11.72
N ASP A 93 -8.70 1.41 -12.78
CA ASP A 93 -8.62 2.35 -13.88
C ASP A 93 -9.94 2.30 -14.64
N ALA A 94 -10.60 3.40 -14.74
CA ALA A 94 -11.92 3.47 -15.36
C ALA A 94 -11.83 3.46 -16.88
#